data_eefa78750d654793f5b35bdf278dec34
#
_entry.id   eefa78750d654793f5b35bdf278dec34
#
_cell.length_a   1.000
_cell.length_b   1.000
_cell.length_c   1.000
_cell.angle_alpha   90.00
_cell.angle_beta   90.00
_cell.angle_gamma   90.00
#
_symmetry.space_group_name_H-M   'P 1'
#
loop_
_entity.id
_entity.type
_entity.pdbx_description
1 polymer ?
#
loop_
_entity_poly.entity_id
_entity_poly.type
_entity_poly.pdbx_seq_one_letter_code
_entity_poly.pdbx_strand_id
1 'polypeptide(L)'
;MKSLGICRTAFYVSKMVMCAVLVVFSLSGRAQSSVMMEKETCAFLQSLPAGLQKTQADAVRRAINGDCTALISVRNSRNTNPESKSGVVTKDIGGCYRLYRPAGFDTIPLPVLIYLHGGGWCFGSVNSCAHFCAELSYRAKIAVLAVEYPLAPEHAYPAALNACTEAVAFAFEHAGEYGFLPDRI
;
A
#
# COMPACT_ATOMS: atom_id res chain seq x y z
N MET A 1 -18.43 1.52 -37.12
CA MET A 1 -17.38 0.49 -37.06
C MET A 1 -16.04 1.15 -36.78
N LYS A 2 -15.69 1.42 -35.53
CA LYS A 2 -14.31 1.79 -35.05
C LYS A 2 -14.28 1.57 -33.52
N SER A 3 -14.08 0.32 -33.07
CA SER A 3 -13.88 0.04 -31.62
C SER A 3 -13.07 -1.27 -31.37
N LEU A 4 -12.02 -1.52 -32.15
CA LEU A 4 -11.17 -2.71 -31.94
C LEU A 4 -9.68 -2.39 -31.75
N GLY A 5 -9.28 -1.12 -31.60
CA GLY A 5 -7.86 -0.73 -31.49
C GLY A 5 -7.31 -0.70 -30.06
N ILE A 6 -8.14 -0.44 -29.04
CA ILE A 6 -7.67 -0.12 -27.68
C ILE A 6 -7.37 -1.38 -26.86
N CYS A 7 -8.03 -2.50 -27.14
CA CYS A 7 -7.85 -3.73 -26.36
C CYS A 7 -6.51 -4.47 -26.64
N ARG A 8 -5.93 -4.30 -27.83
CA ARG A 8 -4.66 -4.97 -28.19
C ARG A 8 -3.42 -4.31 -27.59
N THR A 9 -3.40 -2.99 -27.49
CA THR A 9 -2.26 -2.26 -26.91
C THR A 9 -2.17 -2.45 -25.40
N ALA A 10 -3.28 -2.50 -24.69
CA ALA A 10 -3.29 -2.77 -23.24
C ALA A 10 -2.77 -4.17 -22.91
N PHE A 11 -3.05 -5.17 -23.77
CA PHE A 11 -2.58 -6.53 -23.56
C PHE A 11 -1.07 -6.72 -23.81
N TYR A 12 -0.48 -5.94 -24.73
CA TYR A 12 0.97 -5.95 -24.99
C TYR A 12 1.76 -5.20 -23.91
N VAL A 13 1.24 -4.09 -23.39
CA VAL A 13 1.86 -3.34 -22.30
C VAL A 13 1.86 -4.18 -21.01
N SER A 14 0.78 -4.92 -20.71
CA SER A 14 0.71 -5.83 -19.56
C SER A 14 1.74 -6.96 -19.65
N LYS A 15 1.91 -7.58 -20.84
CA LYS A 15 2.93 -8.62 -21.04
C LYS A 15 4.36 -8.09 -20.96
N MET A 16 4.64 -6.89 -21.47
CA MET A 16 5.96 -6.27 -21.37
C MET A 16 6.31 -5.89 -19.92
N VAL A 17 5.38 -5.36 -19.16
CA VAL A 17 5.59 -5.03 -17.75
C VAL A 17 5.83 -6.31 -16.92
N MET A 18 5.08 -7.39 -17.19
CA MET A 18 5.27 -8.67 -16.51
C MET A 18 6.59 -9.34 -16.88
N CYS A 19 7.05 -9.24 -18.13
CA CYS A 19 8.37 -9.70 -18.53
C CYS A 19 9.49 -8.85 -17.92
N ALA A 20 9.33 -7.54 -17.82
CA ALA A 20 10.30 -6.66 -17.17
C ALA A 20 10.44 -6.96 -15.67
N VAL A 21 9.34 -7.22 -14.97
CA VAL A 21 9.34 -7.62 -13.56
C VAL A 21 10.02 -8.99 -13.37
N LEU A 22 9.77 -9.96 -14.25
CA LEU A 22 10.43 -11.28 -14.20
C LEU A 22 11.91 -11.20 -14.52
N VAL A 23 12.34 -10.32 -15.44
CA VAL A 23 13.76 -10.09 -15.76
C VAL A 23 14.47 -9.40 -14.59
N VAL A 24 13.85 -8.45 -13.91
CA VAL A 24 14.42 -7.82 -12.70
C VAL A 24 14.55 -8.85 -11.57
N PHE A 25 13.58 -9.76 -11.40
CA PHE A 25 13.68 -10.85 -10.40
C PHE A 25 14.76 -11.89 -10.74
N SER A 26 14.96 -12.22 -12.00
CA SER A 26 16.00 -13.17 -12.43
C SER A 26 17.41 -12.56 -12.41
N LEU A 27 17.54 -11.23 -12.54
CA LEU A 27 18.80 -10.52 -12.38
C LEU A 27 19.16 -10.31 -10.90
N SER A 28 18.19 -10.24 -10.00
CA SER A 28 18.42 -10.09 -8.55
C SER A 28 19.11 -11.33 -7.92
N GLY A 29 19.01 -12.51 -8.55
CA GLY A 29 19.68 -13.73 -8.09
C GLY A 29 21.20 -13.78 -8.38
N ARG A 30 21.75 -12.83 -9.17
CA ARG A 30 23.18 -12.79 -9.54
C ARG A 30 23.93 -11.54 -9.09
N ALA A 31 23.25 -10.55 -8.55
CA ALA A 31 23.87 -9.33 -8.03
C ALA A 31 24.15 -9.43 -6.53
N GLN A 32 24.79 -10.52 -6.10
CA GLN A 32 25.48 -10.60 -4.80
C GLN A 32 26.92 -10.13 -4.96
N SER A 33 27.15 -9.06 -5.71
CA SER A 33 28.40 -8.33 -5.69
C SER A 33 28.27 -7.16 -4.72
N SER A 34 28.86 -7.27 -3.54
CA SER A 34 29.38 -6.22 -2.64
C SER A 34 28.85 -4.78 -2.89
N VAL A 35 27.55 -4.59 -2.92
CA VAL A 35 26.98 -3.26 -2.71
C VAL A 35 27.26 -2.94 -1.25
N MET A 36 28.17 -2.00 -0.98
CA MET A 36 28.39 -1.48 0.35
C MET A 36 27.09 -0.77 0.77
N MET A 37 26.27 -1.47 1.58
CA MET A 37 25.10 -0.84 2.20
C MET A 37 25.58 0.23 3.18
N GLU A 38 24.85 1.34 3.23
CA GLU A 38 25.10 2.37 4.24
C GLU A 38 25.01 1.79 5.65
N LYS A 39 25.78 2.35 6.58
CA LYS A 39 25.87 1.85 7.97
C LYS A 39 24.52 1.80 8.67
N GLU A 40 23.67 2.80 8.43
CA GLU A 40 22.31 2.89 8.98
C GLU A 40 21.43 1.74 8.48
N THR A 41 21.52 1.43 7.19
CA THR A 41 20.78 0.30 6.59
C THR A 41 21.26 -1.03 7.18
N CYS A 42 22.57 -1.22 7.33
CA CYS A 42 23.12 -2.42 7.95
C CYS A 42 22.67 -2.57 9.41
N ALA A 43 22.73 -1.48 10.19
CA ALA A 43 22.27 -1.47 11.57
C ALA A 43 20.78 -1.80 11.69
N PHE A 44 19.95 -1.22 10.83
CA PHE A 44 18.52 -1.54 10.77
C PHE A 44 18.28 -3.02 10.47
N LEU A 45 18.92 -3.57 9.44
CA LEU A 45 18.76 -4.99 9.08
C LEU A 45 19.21 -5.93 10.19
N GLN A 46 20.28 -5.57 10.91
CA GLN A 46 20.77 -6.33 12.07
C GLN A 46 19.84 -6.25 13.28
N SER A 47 19.05 -5.17 13.41
CA SER A 47 18.08 -5.00 14.49
C SER A 47 16.80 -5.82 14.27
N LEU A 48 16.57 -6.33 13.06
CA LEU A 48 15.37 -7.12 12.76
C LEU A 48 15.46 -8.48 13.48
N PRO A 49 14.33 -8.99 14.03
CA PRO A 49 14.29 -10.29 14.67
C PRO A 49 14.79 -11.40 13.74
N ALA A 50 15.66 -12.27 14.26
CA ALA A 50 16.14 -13.43 13.53
C ALA A 50 14.95 -14.32 13.09
N GLY A 51 14.98 -14.78 11.84
CA GLY A 51 13.95 -15.65 11.32
C GLY A 51 12.60 -14.97 10.97
N LEU A 52 12.53 -13.64 10.99
CA LEU A 52 11.30 -12.89 10.69
C LEU A 52 10.63 -13.31 9.36
N GLN A 53 11.40 -13.46 8.30
CA GLN A 53 10.90 -13.89 6.99
C GLN A 53 10.35 -15.33 7.04
N LYS A 54 11.05 -16.22 7.75
CA LYS A 54 10.61 -17.61 7.93
C LYS A 54 9.27 -17.67 8.68
N THR A 55 9.16 -16.93 9.78
CA THR A 55 7.93 -16.86 10.58
C THR A 55 6.75 -16.38 9.73
N GLN A 56 6.94 -15.37 8.87
CA GLN A 56 5.88 -14.89 7.99
C GLN A 56 5.51 -15.92 6.92
N ALA A 57 6.51 -16.53 6.28
CA ALA A 57 6.27 -17.56 5.26
C ALA A 57 5.54 -18.78 5.85
N ASP A 58 5.89 -19.19 7.06
CA ASP A 58 5.24 -20.31 7.75
C ASP A 58 3.81 -19.95 8.15
N ALA A 59 3.55 -18.71 8.60
CA ALA A 59 2.21 -18.23 8.89
C ALA A 59 1.31 -18.25 7.65
N VAL A 60 1.81 -17.81 6.49
CA VAL A 60 1.08 -17.87 5.21
C VAL A 60 0.81 -19.31 4.79
N ARG A 61 1.83 -20.21 4.86
CA ARG A 61 1.63 -21.63 4.51
C ARG A 61 0.57 -22.31 5.37
N ARG A 62 0.54 -22.03 6.68
CA ARG A 62 -0.50 -22.55 7.58
C ARG A 62 -1.86 -22.02 7.21
N ALA A 63 -1.97 -20.72 6.89
CA ALA A 63 -3.23 -20.11 6.50
C ALA A 63 -3.79 -20.68 5.18
N ILE A 64 -2.95 -20.97 4.19
CA ILE A 64 -3.35 -21.67 2.95
C ILE A 64 -3.93 -23.07 3.25
N ASN A 65 -3.42 -23.74 4.28
CA ASN A 65 -3.92 -25.04 4.75
C ASN A 65 -5.09 -24.93 5.76
N GLY A 66 -5.70 -23.76 5.91
CA GLY A 66 -6.89 -23.52 6.73
C GLY A 66 -6.62 -23.07 8.16
N ASP A 67 -5.34 -22.93 8.60
CA ASP A 67 -5.01 -22.43 9.94
C ASP A 67 -4.49 -20.98 9.86
N CYS A 68 -5.41 -20.03 10.03
CA CYS A 68 -5.09 -18.60 10.01
C CYS A 68 -4.52 -18.05 11.33
N THR A 69 -4.44 -18.84 12.39
CA THR A 69 -4.08 -18.38 13.74
C THR A 69 -2.75 -17.64 13.79
N ALA A 70 -1.71 -18.22 13.19
CA ALA A 70 -0.38 -17.61 13.14
C ALA A 70 -0.35 -16.32 12.29
N LEU A 71 -1.09 -16.29 11.18
CA LEU A 71 -1.19 -15.13 10.30
C LEU A 71 -1.88 -13.95 11.01
N ILE A 72 -2.99 -14.20 11.67
CA ILE A 72 -3.74 -13.22 12.48
C ILE A 72 -2.85 -12.69 13.60
N SER A 73 -2.13 -13.57 14.32
CA SER A 73 -1.20 -13.16 15.38
C SER A 73 -0.11 -12.20 14.85
N VAL A 74 0.50 -12.50 13.71
CA VAL A 74 1.51 -11.62 13.09
C VAL A 74 0.90 -10.29 12.65
N ARG A 75 -0.31 -10.29 12.08
CA ARG A 75 -1.01 -9.04 11.73
C ARG A 75 -1.26 -8.17 12.96
N ASN A 76 -1.82 -8.75 14.01
CA ASN A 76 -2.16 -8.03 15.23
C ASN A 76 -0.93 -7.44 15.92
N SER A 77 0.19 -8.17 15.95
CA SER A 77 1.43 -7.68 16.55
C SER A 77 2.03 -6.46 15.81
N ARG A 78 1.64 -6.24 14.57
CA ARG A 78 2.13 -5.15 13.71
C ARG A 78 1.11 -4.03 13.50
N ASN A 79 -0.15 -4.28 13.82
CA ASN A 79 -1.24 -3.31 13.69
C ASN A 79 -1.33 -2.44 14.95
N THR A 80 -0.27 -1.71 15.24
CA THR A 80 -0.24 -0.76 16.36
C THR A 80 -0.83 0.57 15.92
N ASN A 81 -1.52 1.26 16.85
CA ASN A 81 -2.01 2.60 16.58
C ASN A 81 -0.83 3.56 16.37
N PRO A 82 -0.78 4.26 15.25
CA PRO A 82 0.29 5.19 14.97
C PRO A 82 0.16 6.45 15.84
N GLU A 83 1.30 7.04 16.16
CA GLU A 83 1.31 8.38 16.77
C GLU A 83 0.84 9.43 15.75
N SER A 84 0.09 10.42 16.26
CA SER A 84 -0.36 11.54 15.43
C SER A 84 0.83 12.42 15.06
N LYS A 85 0.95 12.75 13.77
CA LYS A 85 1.96 13.70 13.30
C LYS A 85 1.45 15.13 13.50
N SER A 86 2.24 15.94 14.21
CA SER A 86 1.98 17.38 14.29
C SER A 86 1.94 18.02 12.90
N GLY A 87 0.96 18.89 12.65
CA GLY A 87 0.77 19.54 11.36
C GLY A 87 0.06 18.70 10.30
N VAL A 88 -0.54 17.58 10.69
CA VAL A 88 -1.40 16.74 9.82
C VAL A 88 -2.70 16.44 10.54
N VAL A 89 -3.82 16.67 9.86
CA VAL A 89 -5.15 16.22 10.28
C VAL A 89 -5.41 14.85 9.69
N THR A 90 -5.80 13.89 10.53
CA THR A 90 -6.11 12.53 10.13
C THR A 90 -7.58 12.24 10.37
N LYS A 91 -8.28 11.65 9.38
CA LYS A 91 -9.70 11.29 9.46
C LYS A 91 -9.91 9.89 8.91
N ASP A 92 -10.50 9.01 9.70
CA ASP A 92 -10.97 7.71 9.22
C ASP A 92 -12.34 7.85 8.54
N ILE A 93 -12.53 7.18 7.41
CA ILE A 93 -13.72 7.26 6.57
C ILE A 93 -14.27 5.86 6.36
N GLY A 94 -15.43 5.58 6.94
CA GLY A 94 -16.18 4.33 6.76
C GLY A 94 -15.43 3.05 7.14
N GLY A 95 -14.31 3.14 7.87
CA GLY A 95 -13.47 2.00 8.18
C GLY A 95 -12.66 1.45 7.00
N CYS A 96 -12.86 2.02 5.80
CA CYS A 96 -12.19 1.58 4.56
C CYS A 96 -11.03 2.48 4.16
N TYR A 97 -11.05 3.75 4.59
CA TYR A 97 -10.05 4.73 4.19
C TYR A 97 -9.55 5.53 5.39
N ARG A 98 -8.31 5.97 5.30
CA ARG A 98 -7.73 6.98 6.19
C ARG A 98 -7.21 8.15 5.37
N LEU A 99 -7.78 9.32 5.60
CA LEU A 99 -7.40 10.56 4.95
C LEU A 99 -6.40 11.32 5.82
N TYR A 100 -5.28 11.74 5.22
CA TYR A 100 -4.29 12.64 5.80
C TYR A 100 -4.32 13.94 5.04
N ARG A 101 -4.43 15.08 5.76
CA ARG A 101 -4.37 16.43 5.18
C ARG A 101 -3.39 17.29 5.96
N PRO A 102 -2.58 18.12 5.31
CA PRO A 102 -1.75 19.09 6.04
C PRO A 102 -2.64 20.09 6.77
N ALA A 103 -2.34 20.38 8.03
CA ALA A 103 -3.08 21.33 8.83
C ALA A 103 -2.99 22.74 8.23
N GLY A 104 -4.08 23.50 8.36
CA GLY A 104 -4.21 24.83 7.75
C GLY A 104 -4.60 24.83 6.27
N PHE A 105 -4.90 23.66 5.70
CA PHE A 105 -5.38 23.49 4.32
C PHE A 105 -6.83 22.97 4.27
N ASP A 106 -7.60 23.19 5.33
CA ASP A 106 -8.93 22.59 5.48
C ASP A 106 -9.92 23.03 4.40
N THR A 107 -9.82 24.27 3.92
CA THR A 107 -10.69 24.85 2.90
C THR A 107 -10.05 24.91 1.50
N ILE A 108 -8.79 24.51 1.37
CA ILE A 108 -8.06 24.60 0.10
C ILE A 108 -8.14 23.25 -0.59
N PRO A 109 -8.64 23.16 -1.84
CA PRO A 109 -8.58 21.92 -2.61
C PRO A 109 -7.14 21.48 -2.85
N LEU A 110 -6.87 20.19 -2.65
CA LEU A 110 -5.54 19.60 -2.75
C LEU A 110 -5.49 18.47 -3.79
N PRO A 111 -4.34 18.29 -4.46
CA PRO A 111 -4.06 17.02 -5.10
C PRO A 111 -4.22 15.88 -4.10
N VAL A 112 -4.71 14.73 -4.52
CA VAL A 112 -4.79 13.55 -3.67
C VAL A 112 -3.96 12.40 -4.23
N LEU A 113 -3.21 11.74 -3.35
CA LEU A 113 -2.52 10.49 -3.66
C LEU A 113 -3.28 9.36 -2.97
N ILE A 114 -3.72 8.37 -3.75
CA ILE A 114 -4.31 7.15 -3.21
C ILE A 114 -3.17 6.20 -2.87
N TYR A 115 -3.07 5.81 -1.60
CA TYR A 115 -2.00 4.95 -1.12
C TYR A 115 -2.51 3.56 -0.78
N LEU A 116 -1.91 2.56 -1.42
CA LEU A 116 -2.18 1.13 -1.19
C LEU A 116 -1.00 0.55 -0.45
N HIS A 117 -1.21 0.10 0.78
CA HIS A 117 -0.12 -0.44 1.60
C HIS A 117 0.43 -1.75 1.05
N GLY A 118 1.70 -2.04 1.36
CA GLY A 118 2.35 -3.30 1.01
C GLY A 118 1.96 -4.43 1.97
N GLY A 119 2.41 -5.66 1.66
CA GLY A 119 2.22 -6.82 2.52
C GLY A 119 1.78 -8.08 1.79
N GLY A 120 1.91 -8.13 0.45
CA GLY A 120 1.58 -9.30 -0.37
C GLY A 120 0.13 -9.73 -0.24
N TRP A 121 -0.78 -8.79 -0.05
CA TRP A 121 -2.23 -8.99 0.14
C TRP A 121 -2.62 -9.83 1.37
N CYS A 122 -1.63 -10.25 2.16
CA CYS A 122 -1.82 -11.05 3.38
C CYS A 122 -1.48 -10.26 4.65
N PHE A 123 -0.75 -9.17 4.56
CA PHE A 123 -0.28 -8.35 5.68
C PHE A 123 -0.50 -6.86 5.41
N GLY A 124 -0.24 -6.06 6.42
CA GLY A 124 -0.34 -4.61 6.34
C GLY A 124 -1.69 -4.09 6.78
N SER A 125 -1.77 -2.77 6.90
CA SER A 125 -2.96 -2.01 7.27
C SER A 125 -2.68 -0.52 7.06
N VAL A 126 -3.69 0.33 7.16
CA VAL A 126 -3.50 1.79 7.18
C VAL A 126 -2.64 2.26 8.36
N ASN A 127 -2.60 1.48 9.46
CA ASN A 127 -1.73 1.78 10.60
C ASN A 127 -0.25 1.55 10.24
N SER A 128 0.05 0.47 9.49
CA SER A 128 1.43 0.13 9.12
C SER A 128 2.10 1.16 8.20
N CYS A 129 1.32 1.94 7.46
CA CYS A 129 1.81 2.99 6.56
C CYS A 129 1.55 4.42 7.08
N ALA A 130 0.96 4.57 8.25
CA ALA A 130 0.47 5.85 8.76
C ALA A 130 1.55 6.93 8.87
N HIS A 131 2.73 6.57 9.39
CA HIS A 131 3.85 7.51 9.49
C HIS A 131 4.27 8.03 8.10
N PHE A 132 4.42 7.12 7.13
CA PHE A 132 4.78 7.49 5.76
C PHE A 132 3.72 8.39 5.11
N CYS A 133 2.44 8.02 5.21
CA CYS A 133 1.34 8.80 4.64
C CYS A 133 1.23 10.19 5.25
N ALA A 134 1.37 10.29 6.58
CA ALA A 134 1.36 11.58 7.28
C ALA A 134 2.57 12.45 6.91
N GLU A 135 3.76 11.86 6.82
CA GLU A 135 4.97 12.57 6.42
C GLU A 135 4.87 13.09 4.98
N LEU A 136 4.36 12.25 4.07
CA LEU A 136 4.15 12.62 2.68
C LEU A 136 3.15 13.77 2.55
N SER A 137 2.00 13.68 3.24
CA SER A 137 1.00 14.75 3.27
C SER A 137 1.59 16.06 3.78
N TYR A 138 2.34 16.00 4.88
CA TYR A 138 2.97 17.16 5.49
C TYR A 138 3.99 17.84 4.57
N ARG A 139 4.90 17.06 3.96
CA ARG A 139 6.00 17.61 3.15
C ARG A 139 5.55 18.06 1.77
N ALA A 140 4.73 17.24 1.10
CA ALA A 140 4.29 17.54 -0.26
C ALA A 140 3.10 18.50 -0.32
N LYS A 141 2.46 18.80 0.82
CA LYS A 141 1.23 19.62 0.90
C LYS A 141 0.11 19.09 0.01
N ILE A 142 -0.09 17.77 0.04
CA ILE A 142 -1.15 17.04 -0.66
C ILE A 142 -2.05 16.29 0.32
N ALA A 143 -3.24 15.93 -0.11
CA ALA A 143 -4.03 14.93 0.59
C ALA A 143 -3.48 13.52 0.28
N VAL A 144 -3.51 12.62 1.27
CA VAL A 144 -3.19 11.20 1.07
C VAL A 144 -4.37 10.38 1.56
N LEU A 145 -4.95 9.57 0.68
CA LEU A 145 -6.04 8.64 0.98
C LEU A 145 -5.46 7.23 1.06
N ALA A 146 -5.20 6.73 2.26
CA ALA A 146 -4.74 5.36 2.48
C ALA A 146 -5.94 4.40 2.52
N VAL A 147 -5.81 3.27 1.83
CA VAL A 147 -6.88 2.29 1.65
C VAL A 147 -6.67 1.10 2.56
N GLU A 148 -7.69 0.76 3.38
CA GLU A 148 -7.75 -0.48 4.16
C GLU A 148 -8.44 -1.54 3.31
N TYR A 149 -7.71 -2.16 2.40
CA TYR A 149 -8.27 -3.20 1.54
C TYR A 149 -8.32 -4.56 2.25
N PRO A 150 -9.32 -5.43 1.95
CA PRO A 150 -9.46 -6.74 2.57
C PRO A 150 -8.29 -7.67 2.22
N LEU A 151 -7.84 -8.46 3.20
CA LEU A 151 -6.64 -9.31 3.08
C LEU A 151 -7.00 -10.77 2.86
N ALA A 152 -6.17 -11.47 2.10
CA ALA A 152 -6.19 -12.92 1.94
C ALA A 152 -5.59 -13.61 3.20
N PRO A 153 -6.00 -14.85 3.51
CA PRO A 153 -6.92 -15.71 2.77
C PRO A 153 -8.41 -15.45 3.05
N GLU A 154 -8.75 -14.66 4.06
CA GLU A 154 -10.14 -14.40 4.45
C GLU A 154 -10.94 -13.78 3.31
N HIS A 155 -10.29 -12.91 2.55
CA HIS A 155 -10.84 -12.27 1.36
C HIS A 155 -9.91 -12.54 0.17
N ALA A 156 -10.16 -13.66 -0.50
CA ALA A 156 -9.37 -14.05 -1.67
C ALA A 156 -9.53 -13.09 -2.86
N TYR A 157 -8.60 -13.18 -3.81
CA TYR A 157 -8.72 -12.47 -5.08
C TYR A 157 -10.12 -12.69 -5.70
N PRO A 158 -10.78 -11.64 -6.21
CA PRO A 158 -10.29 -10.27 -6.47
C PRO A 158 -10.65 -9.21 -5.40
N ALA A 159 -10.97 -9.59 -4.16
CA ALA A 159 -11.51 -8.68 -3.16
C ALA A 159 -10.65 -7.41 -2.94
N ALA A 160 -9.35 -7.57 -2.74
CA ALA A 160 -8.43 -6.43 -2.59
C ALA A 160 -8.38 -5.55 -3.85
N LEU A 161 -8.39 -6.15 -5.04
CA LEU A 161 -8.40 -5.41 -6.31
C LEU A 161 -9.66 -4.56 -6.45
N ASN A 162 -10.82 -5.13 -6.13
CA ASN A 162 -12.09 -4.42 -6.19
C ASN A 162 -12.11 -3.24 -5.21
N ALA A 163 -11.71 -3.46 -3.96
CA ALA A 163 -11.62 -2.39 -2.96
C ALA A 163 -10.67 -1.26 -3.38
N CYS A 164 -9.52 -1.58 -4.00
CA CYS A 164 -8.61 -0.58 -4.52
C CYS A 164 -9.21 0.20 -5.70
N THR A 165 -9.97 -0.46 -6.57
CA THR A 165 -10.68 0.18 -7.69
C THR A 165 -11.80 1.09 -7.17
N GLU A 166 -12.56 0.64 -6.18
CA GLU A 166 -13.59 1.42 -5.49
C GLU A 166 -13.01 2.66 -4.80
N ALA A 167 -11.80 2.56 -4.24
CA ALA A 167 -11.12 3.71 -3.63
C ALA A 167 -10.79 4.81 -4.66
N VAL A 168 -10.44 4.42 -5.89
CA VAL A 168 -10.24 5.38 -6.99
C VAL A 168 -11.55 6.05 -7.36
N ALA A 169 -12.62 5.28 -7.56
CA ALA A 169 -13.96 5.82 -7.84
C ALA A 169 -14.43 6.75 -6.72
N PHE A 170 -14.28 6.34 -5.46
CA PHE A 170 -14.60 7.14 -4.29
C PHE A 170 -13.88 8.50 -4.29
N ALA A 171 -12.59 8.53 -4.63
CA ALA A 171 -11.83 9.77 -4.64
C ALA A 171 -12.36 10.76 -5.69
N PHE A 172 -12.82 10.29 -6.85
CA PHE A 172 -13.47 11.13 -7.87
C PHE A 172 -14.86 11.58 -7.47
N GLU A 173 -15.71 10.65 -7.02
CA GLU A 173 -17.11 10.89 -6.68
C GLU A 173 -17.26 11.86 -5.50
N HIS A 174 -16.36 11.76 -4.53
CA HIS A 174 -16.38 12.58 -3.32
C HIS A 174 -15.32 13.71 -3.31
N ALA A 175 -14.76 14.06 -4.47
CA ALA A 175 -13.72 15.08 -4.58
C ALA A 175 -14.14 16.42 -3.95
N GLY A 176 -15.39 16.86 -4.20
CA GLY A 176 -15.94 18.09 -3.62
C GLY A 176 -16.10 18.04 -2.10
N GLU A 177 -16.53 16.90 -1.55
CA GLU A 177 -16.75 16.70 -0.12
C GLU A 177 -15.45 16.73 0.67
N TYR A 178 -14.40 16.08 0.13
CA TYR A 178 -13.10 15.98 0.80
C TYR A 178 -12.09 17.02 0.32
N GLY A 179 -12.50 17.93 -0.58
CA GLY A 179 -11.63 18.98 -1.11
C GLY A 179 -10.45 18.42 -1.91
N PHE A 180 -10.70 17.45 -2.78
CA PHE A 180 -9.71 16.96 -3.72
C PHE A 180 -9.81 17.71 -5.05
N LEU A 181 -8.70 17.85 -5.76
CA LEU A 181 -8.64 18.34 -7.13
C LEU A 181 -8.89 17.15 -8.08
N PRO A 182 -10.01 17.08 -8.81
CA PRO A 182 -10.34 15.90 -9.64
C PRO A 182 -9.38 15.66 -10.80
N ASP A 183 -8.66 16.70 -11.24
CA ASP A 183 -7.64 16.64 -12.30
C ASP A 183 -6.24 16.25 -11.76
N ARG A 184 -6.14 15.98 -10.46
CA ARG A 184 -4.89 15.65 -9.75
C ARG A 184 -5.08 14.52 -8.73
N ILE A 185 -5.71 13.44 -9.19
CA ILE A 185 -5.88 12.19 -8.45
C ILE A 185 -4.89 11.17 -8.98
#